data_710279c2d7c8396defda974a25c2e67d
#
_entry.id   710279c2d7c8396defda974a25c2e67d
#
_cell.length_a   1.000
_cell.length_b   1.000
_cell.length_c   1.000
_cell.angle_alpha   90.00
_cell.angle_beta   90.00
_cell.angle_gamma   90.00
#
_symmetry.space_group_name_H-M   'P 1'
#
loop_
_entity.id
_entity.type
_entity.pdbx_description
1 polymer ?
#
loop_
_entity_poly.entity_id
_entity_poly.type
_entity_poly.pdbx_seq_one_letter_code
_entity_poly.pdbx_strand_id
1 'polypeptide(L)'
;MTTATTNTSPFSSDHTASGKCGVTLMNNQVGVVMAQVMKLQEGVTITPLPSMIRVDALTRMDFVYADISEALGEEEDFFDAAQFEENMSTHYGKMIHEDDRTIMFASPEDAAEYLGWDLPIKG
;
A
#
# COMPACT_ATOMS: atom_id res chain seq x y z
N MET A 1 -13.53 5.84 -27.18
CA MET A 1 -13.64 5.97 -26.61
C MET A 1 -13.70 6.02 -26.30
N THR A 2 -13.51 5.97 -26.04
CA THR A 2 -13.71 6.01 -25.33
C THR A 2 -13.67 6.16 -24.79
N THR A 3 -13.54 6.10 -24.48
CA THR A 3 -13.65 6.20 -23.65
C THR A 3 -13.63 6.29 -23.07
N ALA A 4 -13.58 6.22 -23.02
CA ALA A 4 -13.68 6.27 -22.18
C ALA A 4 -13.70 6.31 -21.71
N THR A 5 -13.69 6.23 -21.52
CA THR A 5 -13.79 6.27 -20.81
C THR A 5 -14.00 6.31 -20.27
N THR A 6 -14.02 6.26 -20.09
CA THR A 6 -14.24 6.31 -19.35
C THR A 6 -14.65 6.39 -18.81
N ASN A 7 -14.81 6.43 -18.42
CA ASN A 7 -15.18 6.54 -17.63
C ASN A 7 -15.68 6.53 -17.03
N THR A 8 -15.92 6.40 -16.75
CA THR A 8 -16.56 6.47 -16.19
C THR A 8 -16.79 6.60 -15.06
N SER A 9 -17.30 6.07 -14.64
CA SER A 9 -17.30 6.13 -13.27
C SER A 9 -15.95 6.10 -12.81
N PRO A 10 -15.54 7.09 -12.37
CA PRO A 10 -14.17 7.30 -12.24
C PRO A 10 -13.56 6.71 -11.05
N PHE A 11 -14.19 6.36 -10.02
CA PHE A 11 -13.37 6.14 -8.89
C PHE A 11 -13.06 4.70 -8.66
N SER A 12 -13.79 4.03 -7.93
CA SER A 12 -13.35 2.75 -7.45
C SER A 12 -13.00 1.78 -8.55
N SER A 13 -13.73 1.81 -9.62
CA SER A 13 -13.42 0.86 -10.66
C SER A 13 -12.12 1.17 -11.36
N ASP A 14 -11.75 2.43 -11.38
CA ASP A 14 -10.48 2.79 -11.97
C ASP A 14 -9.33 2.20 -11.21
N HIS A 15 -9.40 2.24 -9.90
CA HIS A 15 -8.34 1.70 -9.07
C HIS A 15 -8.16 0.21 -9.33
N THR A 16 -9.25 -0.50 -9.41
CA THR A 16 -9.18 -1.92 -9.64
C THR A 16 -8.59 -2.22 -10.99
N ALA A 17 -9.00 -1.46 -11.99
CA ALA A 17 -8.55 -1.72 -13.34
C ALA A 17 -7.10 -1.33 -13.55
N SER A 18 -6.57 -0.46 -12.73
CA SER A 18 -5.21 0.02 -12.94
C SER A 18 -4.15 -1.00 -12.59
N GLY A 19 -4.49 -2.03 -11.83
CA GLY A 19 -3.49 -2.99 -11.39
C GLY A 19 -2.52 -2.43 -10.38
N LYS A 20 -2.92 -1.38 -9.68
CA LYS A 20 -2.07 -0.71 -8.71
C LYS A 20 -2.69 -0.74 -7.32
N CYS A 21 -1.85 -0.56 -6.33
CA CYS A 21 -2.28 -0.32 -4.97
C CYS A 21 -1.50 0.87 -4.44
N GLY A 22 -2.03 1.50 -3.40
CA GLY A 22 -1.35 2.67 -2.89
C GLY A 22 -1.85 3.09 -1.53
N VAL A 23 -1.01 3.87 -0.86
CA VAL A 23 -1.37 4.50 0.41
C VAL A 23 -0.99 5.97 0.34
N THR A 24 -1.71 6.77 1.09
CA THR A 24 -1.37 8.17 1.29
C THR A 24 -0.92 8.31 2.73
N LEU A 25 0.31 8.73 2.92
CA LEU A 25 0.93 8.82 4.23
C LEU A 25 0.95 10.27 4.71
N MET A 26 0.94 10.43 6.03
CA MET A 26 1.11 11.74 6.62
C MET A 26 2.51 12.24 6.34
N ASN A 27 2.64 13.54 6.09
CA ASN A 27 3.94 14.14 5.84
C ASN A 27 4.57 14.54 7.17
N ASN A 28 4.99 13.54 7.93
CA ASN A 28 5.69 13.74 9.18
C ASN A 28 6.93 12.84 9.14
N GLN A 29 7.68 12.82 10.24
CA GLN A 29 8.93 12.09 10.25
C GLN A 29 8.74 10.62 9.92
N VAL A 30 7.74 10.00 10.53
CA VAL A 30 7.50 8.57 10.30
C VAL A 30 7.05 8.33 8.86
N GLY A 31 6.12 9.14 8.38
CA GLY A 31 5.63 8.98 7.01
C GLY A 31 6.74 9.16 5.98
N VAL A 32 7.61 10.13 6.20
CA VAL A 32 8.73 10.35 5.29
C VAL A 32 9.66 9.14 5.26
N VAL A 33 9.97 8.59 6.44
CA VAL A 33 10.85 7.43 6.51
C VAL A 33 10.19 6.22 5.87
N MET A 34 8.91 6.02 6.10
CA MET A 34 8.18 4.94 5.44
C MET A 34 8.32 5.04 3.94
N ALA A 35 8.12 6.24 3.40
CA ALA A 35 8.23 6.44 1.96
C ALA A 35 9.64 6.18 1.47
N GLN A 36 10.64 6.59 2.23
CA GLN A 36 12.02 6.35 1.84
C GLN A 36 12.35 4.88 1.77
N VAL A 37 11.87 4.11 2.74
CA VAL A 37 12.08 2.66 2.74
C VAL A 37 11.37 2.04 1.55
N MET A 38 10.14 2.45 1.30
CA MET A 38 9.37 1.88 0.21
C MET A 38 9.95 2.21 -1.15
N LYS A 39 10.61 3.34 -1.27
CA LYS A 39 11.19 3.74 -2.54
C LYS A 39 12.23 2.73 -3.03
N LEU A 40 12.79 1.95 -2.12
CA LEU A 40 13.79 0.96 -2.48
C LEU A 40 13.19 -0.29 -3.11
N GLN A 41 11.89 -0.48 -3.00
CA GLN A 41 11.25 -1.65 -3.61
C GLN A 41 10.97 -1.38 -5.08
N GLU A 42 11.22 -2.40 -5.88
CA GLU A 42 10.98 -2.31 -7.31
C GLU A 42 9.51 -2.06 -7.59
N GLY A 43 9.22 -1.16 -8.50
CA GLY A 43 7.85 -0.90 -8.90
C GLY A 43 7.12 0.11 -8.03
N VAL A 44 7.76 0.63 -6.98
CA VAL A 44 7.14 1.60 -6.09
C VAL A 44 7.43 3.01 -6.58
N THR A 45 6.40 3.84 -6.59
CA THR A 45 6.51 5.24 -6.98
C THR A 45 6.10 6.13 -5.82
N ILE A 46 6.92 7.12 -5.51
CA ILE A 46 6.65 8.08 -4.44
C ILE A 46 6.28 9.41 -5.06
N THR A 47 5.15 9.96 -4.64
CA THR A 47 4.69 11.25 -5.14
C THR A 47 4.44 12.20 -3.97
N PRO A 48 5.25 13.24 -3.83
CA PRO A 48 5.00 14.23 -2.77
C PRO A 48 3.76 15.05 -3.10
N LEU A 49 2.95 15.29 -2.09
CA LEU A 49 1.79 16.15 -2.19
C LEU A 49 1.97 17.30 -1.20
N PRO A 50 1.12 18.33 -1.26
CA PRO A 50 1.32 19.49 -0.37
C PRO A 50 1.44 19.15 1.11
N SER A 51 0.64 18.21 1.60
CA SER A 51 0.75 17.85 3.02
C SER A 51 0.72 16.36 3.25
N MET A 52 0.92 15.59 2.18
CA MET A 52 0.87 14.12 2.27
C MET A 52 1.91 13.55 1.33
N ILE A 53 2.08 12.23 1.39
CA ILE A 53 2.98 11.52 0.51
C ILE A 53 2.25 10.31 -0.06
N ARG A 54 2.21 10.20 -1.38
CA ARG A 54 1.60 9.05 -2.06
C ARG A 54 2.65 7.99 -2.31
N VAL A 55 2.31 6.76 -1.97
CA VAL A 55 3.16 5.60 -2.26
C VAL A 55 2.32 4.62 -3.06
N ASP A 56 2.69 4.40 -4.30
CA ASP A 56 1.94 3.53 -5.21
C ASP A 56 2.84 2.43 -5.73
N ALA A 57 2.23 1.29 -6.05
CA ALA A 57 2.98 0.18 -6.61
C ALA A 57 2.11 -0.63 -7.54
N LEU A 58 2.76 -1.33 -8.45
CA LEU A 58 2.07 -2.28 -9.31
C LEU A 58 1.95 -3.59 -8.56
N THR A 59 0.82 -4.22 -8.65
CA THR A 59 0.49 -5.55 -8.11
C THR A 59 0.60 -5.66 -6.61
N ARG A 60 1.74 -5.32 -6.02
CA ARG A 60 1.96 -5.59 -4.60
C ARG A 60 3.10 -4.74 -4.05
N MET A 61 2.99 -4.36 -2.79
CA MET A 61 4.11 -3.76 -2.06
C MET A 61 4.03 -4.16 -0.59
N ASP A 62 5.19 -4.30 0.03
CA ASP A 62 5.31 -4.77 1.40
C ASP A 62 5.96 -3.70 2.26
N PHE A 63 5.27 -3.29 3.32
CA PHE A 63 5.85 -2.40 4.33
C PHE A 63 6.41 -3.28 5.44
N VAL A 64 7.70 -3.58 5.38
CA VAL A 64 8.34 -4.47 6.34
C VAL A 64 8.69 -3.67 7.58
N TYR A 65 8.11 -4.04 8.71
CA TYR A 65 8.20 -3.23 9.92
C TYR A 65 9.63 -3.08 10.42
N ALA A 66 10.40 -4.16 10.37
CA ALA A 66 11.78 -4.09 10.86
C ALA A 66 12.61 -3.10 10.06
N ASP A 67 12.39 -3.05 8.74
CA ASP A 67 13.12 -2.12 7.89
C ASP A 67 12.77 -0.67 8.24
N ILE A 68 11.48 -0.42 8.50
CA ILE A 68 11.05 0.92 8.84
C ILE A 68 11.57 1.30 10.23
N SER A 69 11.52 0.37 11.17
CA SER A 69 12.06 0.61 12.52
C SER A 69 13.54 0.97 12.44
N GLU A 70 14.28 0.21 11.68
CA GLU A 70 15.72 0.47 11.52
C GLU A 70 15.97 1.85 10.92
N ALA A 71 15.22 2.17 9.89
CA ALA A 71 15.38 3.47 9.23
C ALA A 71 15.02 4.63 10.15
N LEU A 72 14.12 4.37 11.11
CA LEU A 72 13.76 5.37 12.10
C LEU A 72 14.79 5.46 13.23
N GLY A 73 15.75 4.54 13.28
CA GLY A 73 16.71 4.52 14.36
C GLY A 73 16.16 3.93 15.64
N GLU A 74 15.15 3.07 15.53
CA GLU A 74 14.47 2.51 16.68
C GLU A 74 14.71 1.01 16.77
N GLU A 75 14.20 0.41 17.85
CA GLU A 75 14.29 -1.02 18.02
C GLU A 75 13.50 -1.74 16.94
N GLU A 76 13.87 -2.96 16.68
CA GLU A 76 13.30 -3.72 15.57
C GLU A 76 11.78 -3.83 15.65
N ASP A 77 11.23 -3.90 16.85
CA ASP A 77 9.79 -4.08 17.04
C ASP A 77 9.05 -2.77 17.29
N PHE A 78 9.70 -1.63 17.05
CA PHE A 78 9.08 -0.34 17.30
C PHE A 78 7.88 -0.10 16.37
N PHE A 79 8.07 -0.35 15.08
CA PHE A 79 7.03 -0.08 14.09
C PHE A 79 6.15 -1.31 13.94
N ASP A 80 4.84 -1.11 13.95
CA ASP A 80 3.87 -2.20 13.85
C ASP A 80 2.65 -1.71 13.08
N ALA A 81 1.62 -2.56 13.04
CA ALA A 81 0.39 -2.23 12.32
C ALA A 81 -0.26 -0.97 12.87
N ALA A 82 -0.21 -0.77 14.19
CA ALA A 82 -0.82 0.42 14.77
C ALA A 82 -0.10 1.68 14.32
N GLN A 83 1.23 1.63 14.26
CA GLN A 83 2.01 2.76 13.76
C GLN A 83 1.70 3.01 12.28
N PHE A 84 1.54 1.94 11.52
CA PHE A 84 1.19 2.08 10.11
C PHE A 84 -0.13 2.82 9.96
N GLU A 85 -1.14 2.36 10.70
CA GLU A 85 -2.47 2.96 10.60
C GLU A 85 -2.45 4.42 11.05
N GLU A 86 -1.67 4.71 12.06
CA GLU A 86 -1.57 6.07 12.59
C GLU A 86 -1.02 7.05 11.57
N ASN A 87 -0.14 6.57 10.72
CA ASN A 87 0.56 7.44 9.77
C ASN A 87 -0.01 7.35 8.36
N MET A 88 -1.09 6.62 8.18
CA MET A 88 -1.76 6.49 6.91
C MET A 88 -3.06 7.28 6.91
N SER A 89 -3.32 7.99 5.82
CA SER A 89 -4.57 8.72 5.67
C SER A 89 -5.60 7.87 4.92
N THR A 90 -5.25 7.46 3.72
CA THR A 90 -6.13 6.66 2.89
C THR A 90 -5.33 5.63 2.14
N HIS A 91 -6.04 4.65 1.59
CA HIS A 91 -5.37 3.65 0.75
C HIS A 91 -6.36 3.13 -0.28
N TYR A 92 -5.84 2.54 -1.32
CA TYR A 92 -6.65 1.79 -2.28
C TYR A 92 -5.93 0.49 -2.58
N GLY A 93 -6.71 -0.53 -2.92
CA GLY A 93 -6.21 -1.88 -3.01
C GLY A 93 -6.50 -2.64 -1.74
N LYS A 94 -6.05 -3.86 -1.66
CA LYS A 94 -6.33 -4.74 -0.54
C LYS A 94 -5.17 -4.72 0.44
N MET A 95 -5.47 -4.42 1.70
CA MET A 95 -4.44 -4.32 2.75
C MET A 95 -4.52 -5.50 3.69
N ILE A 96 -3.37 -6.09 3.98
CA ILE A 96 -3.26 -7.20 4.92
C ILE A 96 -2.18 -6.87 5.92
N HIS A 97 -2.53 -6.93 7.21
CA HIS A 97 -1.55 -6.75 8.27
C HIS A 97 -1.07 -8.11 8.74
N GLU A 98 0.24 -8.30 8.67
CA GLU A 98 0.88 -9.50 9.22
C GLU A 98 1.66 -9.11 10.45
N ASP A 99 2.26 -10.10 11.12
CA ASP A 99 3.05 -9.82 12.32
C ASP A 99 4.26 -8.95 12.01
N ASP A 100 4.86 -9.13 10.84
CA ASP A 100 6.11 -8.46 10.51
C ASP A 100 5.98 -7.44 9.41
N ARG A 101 4.80 -7.25 8.83
CA ARG A 101 4.64 -6.33 7.71
C ARG A 101 3.19 -6.05 7.40
N THR A 102 2.97 -4.98 6.67
CA THR A 102 1.69 -4.71 6.03
C THR A 102 1.89 -4.88 4.53
N ILE A 103 1.01 -5.66 3.91
CA ILE A 103 1.08 -5.92 2.47
C ILE A 103 -0.08 -5.25 1.78
N MET A 104 0.20 -4.58 0.67
CA MET A 104 -0.83 -4.03 -0.19
C MET A 104 -0.87 -4.81 -1.47
N PHE A 105 -2.06 -5.24 -1.87
CA PHE A 105 -2.28 -5.93 -3.13
C PHE A 105 -3.19 -5.09 -4.02
N ALA A 106 -2.91 -5.11 -5.31
CA ALA A 106 -3.74 -4.39 -6.26
C ALA A 106 -5.08 -5.08 -6.46
N SER A 107 -5.14 -6.41 -6.32
CA SER A 107 -6.38 -7.12 -6.57
C SER A 107 -6.75 -8.00 -5.39
N PRO A 108 -8.07 -8.15 -5.15
CA PRO A 108 -8.52 -9.06 -4.08
C PRO A 108 -8.13 -10.50 -4.36
N GLU A 109 -8.05 -10.89 -5.63
CA GLU A 109 -7.69 -12.26 -5.97
C GLU A 109 -6.28 -12.58 -5.54
N ASP A 110 -5.34 -11.65 -5.77
CA ASP A 110 -3.97 -11.86 -5.35
C ASP A 110 -3.87 -11.95 -3.84
N ALA A 111 -4.63 -11.13 -3.13
CA ALA A 111 -4.64 -11.17 -1.68
C ALA A 111 -5.18 -12.51 -1.18
N ALA A 112 -6.25 -12.97 -1.78
CA ALA A 112 -6.85 -14.24 -1.37
C ALA A 112 -5.89 -15.40 -1.62
N GLU A 113 -5.21 -15.36 -2.75
CA GLU A 113 -4.25 -16.40 -3.08
C GLU A 113 -3.10 -16.40 -2.08
N TYR A 114 -2.62 -15.23 -1.71
CA TYR A 114 -1.56 -15.11 -0.73
C TYR A 114 -1.98 -15.72 0.61
N LEU A 115 -3.23 -15.48 1.02
CA LEU A 115 -3.73 -16.00 2.28
C LEU A 115 -4.06 -17.48 2.21
N GLY A 116 -4.05 -18.06 1.02
CA GLY A 116 -4.40 -19.46 0.86
C GLY A 116 -5.89 -19.72 0.89
N TRP A 117 -6.69 -18.69 0.69
CA TRP A 117 -8.13 -18.83 0.72
C TRP A 117 -8.64 -19.40 -0.59
N ASP A 118 -9.58 -20.31 -0.45
CA ASP A 118 -10.29 -20.84 -1.59
C ASP A 118 -11.44 -19.92 -1.86
N LEU A 119 -11.41 -19.22 -2.96
CA LEU A 119 -12.47 -18.28 -3.23
C LEU A 119 -13.74 -19.03 -3.53
N PRO A 120 -14.79 -18.81 -2.77
CA PRO A 120 -16.00 -19.60 -2.90
C PRO A 120 -16.64 -19.49 -4.27
N ILE A 121 -16.44 -18.38 -4.89
CA ILE A 121 -17.03 -18.22 -6.18
C ILE A 121 -16.41 -19.10 -7.20
N LYS A 122 -15.26 -19.61 -6.94
CA LYS A 122 -14.68 -20.52 -7.87
C LYS A 122 -15.40 -21.80 -7.89
N GLY A 123 -15.96 -22.09 -6.79
CA GLY A 123 -16.69 -23.32 -6.71
C GLY A 123 -18.04 -23.17 -7.30
#